data_8fb61ba8077f37b049781bfcd77b2cd3
#
_entry.id   8fb61ba8077f37b049781bfcd77b2cd3
#
_cell.length_a   1.000
_cell.length_b   1.000
_cell.length_c   1.000
_cell.angle_alpha   90.00
_cell.angle_beta   90.00
_cell.angle_gamma   90.00
#
_symmetry.space_group_name_H-M   'P 1'
#
loop_
_entity.id
_entity.type
_entity.pdbx_description
1 polymer ?
#
loop_
_entity_poly.entity_id
_entity_poly.type
_entity_poly.pdbx_seq_one_letter_code
_entity_poly.pdbx_strand_id
1 'polypeptide(L)'
;MDAVINLENAAYRLEWDGKHGRFLRLLDRKGNIDLVSSPEVAENFRLLMPAAEDPRKFVYGKDQRLTRVKRTEKELTLYWDGPMRDTRGVAHAISTTMGVRFQGESVVIDFSLSNSSKEKVQEVWYPSLGGLLQFGPEGTRSQTTLNPPPNNKRFRTPFGQHSSGYPGQNMSFVELNNPSLNRGLYIGAHDRVARYKMFYFLERGTAPRSDVSGWLVHYPFVPPGQEFEGAPVVLQFHDGDWISAGKLVYRPWFIETFGLLKPEEDWIRQNSFFQMIMIMLPEGNVNYRIPEIPRLARDGLKYGLKSLQIAGWQFGGHDNGYPYYEPDPRLGTWKDLQKAIPQCHDLGVKIYFFANIHVNNLDTEWYETELRDYNYELITGHAAWVAGWGMGTSTPRSCSTSSRAISIGS
;
A
#
# COMPACT_ATOMS: atom_id res chain seq x y z
N MET A 1 -7.31 -14.35 33.80
CA MET A 1 -7.59 -13.09 33.08
C MET A 1 -9.09 -12.93 32.95
N ASP A 2 -9.58 -11.71 32.98
CA ASP A 2 -10.99 -11.40 32.80
C ASP A 2 -11.55 -12.01 31.52
N ALA A 3 -12.82 -12.38 31.47
CA ALA A 3 -13.41 -12.95 30.25
C ALA A 3 -13.35 -11.95 29.06
N VAL A 4 -13.47 -10.66 29.35
CA VAL A 4 -13.36 -9.54 28.42
C VAL A 4 -12.43 -8.47 29.01
N ILE A 5 -11.48 -8.03 28.20
CA ILE A 5 -10.57 -6.93 28.48
C ILE A 5 -11.11 -5.70 27.76
N ASN A 6 -11.20 -4.57 28.45
CA ASN A 6 -11.67 -3.32 27.83
C ASN A 6 -10.69 -2.17 28.03
N LEU A 7 -10.74 -1.21 27.12
CA LEU A 7 -10.12 0.09 27.22
C LEU A 7 -11.16 1.12 26.78
N GLU A 8 -11.45 2.13 27.61
CA GLU A 8 -12.50 3.08 27.30
C GLU A 8 -12.18 4.50 27.78
N ASN A 9 -12.74 5.47 27.06
CA ASN A 9 -12.77 6.88 27.43
C ASN A 9 -14.14 7.50 27.11
N ALA A 10 -14.25 8.82 27.13
CA ALA A 10 -15.50 9.50 26.80
C ALA A 10 -15.96 9.29 25.35
N ALA A 11 -15.03 9.05 24.42
CA ALA A 11 -15.31 8.91 22.99
C ALA A 11 -15.46 7.44 22.54
N TYR A 12 -14.68 6.52 23.11
CA TYR A 12 -14.56 5.15 22.64
C TYR A 12 -14.70 4.11 23.74
N ARG A 13 -15.15 2.91 23.34
CA ARG A 13 -14.97 1.69 24.10
C ARG A 13 -14.47 0.59 23.16
N LEU A 14 -13.36 -0.04 23.52
CA LEU A 14 -12.75 -1.16 22.83
C LEU A 14 -12.77 -2.39 23.74
N GLU A 15 -12.99 -3.58 23.13
CA GLU A 15 -13.03 -4.83 23.88
C GLU A 15 -12.24 -5.93 23.18
N TRP A 16 -11.58 -6.77 23.97
CA TRP A 16 -10.85 -7.97 23.54
C TRP A 16 -11.24 -9.18 24.40
N ASP A 17 -11.21 -10.39 23.84
CA ASP A 17 -11.35 -11.58 24.67
C ASP A 17 -10.09 -11.82 25.50
N GLY A 18 -10.29 -12.26 26.75
CA GLY A 18 -9.21 -12.44 27.70
C GLY A 18 -8.37 -13.70 27.50
N LYS A 19 -8.77 -14.61 26.61
CA LYS A 19 -8.07 -15.86 26.37
C LYS A 19 -7.05 -15.76 25.22
N HIS A 20 -7.43 -15.12 24.13
CA HIS A 20 -6.65 -15.04 22.91
C HIS A 20 -6.31 -13.60 22.50
N GLY A 21 -6.94 -12.58 23.11
CA GLY A 21 -6.77 -11.18 22.76
C GLY A 21 -7.37 -10.82 21.39
N ARG A 22 -8.44 -11.52 20.98
CA ARG A 22 -9.18 -11.19 19.75
C ARG A 22 -9.92 -9.89 19.93
N PHE A 23 -9.92 -9.04 18.93
CA PHE A 23 -10.62 -7.76 18.95
C PHE A 23 -12.12 -7.98 18.77
N LEU A 24 -12.92 -7.64 19.79
CA LEU A 24 -14.35 -7.96 19.84
C LEU A 24 -15.26 -6.77 19.56
N ARG A 25 -14.82 -5.54 19.86
CA ARG A 25 -15.70 -4.39 19.81
C ARG A 25 -14.95 -3.08 19.60
N LEU A 26 -15.53 -2.21 18.80
CA LEU A 26 -15.18 -0.81 18.68
C LEU A 26 -16.46 0.01 18.72
N LEU A 27 -16.71 0.70 19.84
CA LEU A 27 -17.85 1.59 20.03
C LEU A 27 -17.41 3.05 19.89
N ASP A 28 -17.99 3.77 18.95
CA ASP A 28 -18.00 5.24 18.88
C ASP A 28 -19.17 5.76 19.70
N ARG A 29 -18.89 6.31 20.87
CA ARG A 29 -19.91 6.83 21.78
C ARG A 29 -20.55 8.13 21.25
N LYS A 30 -19.79 8.94 20.52
CA LYS A 30 -20.27 10.20 19.94
C LYS A 30 -21.27 9.95 18.81
N GLY A 31 -20.94 9.03 17.91
CA GLY A 31 -21.80 8.66 16.79
C GLY A 31 -22.83 7.58 17.13
N ASN A 32 -22.77 6.99 18.34
CA ASN A 32 -23.55 5.83 18.76
C ASN A 32 -23.43 4.66 17.77
N ILE A 33 -22.19 4.38 17.32
CA ILE A 33 -21.89 3.34 16.35
C ILE A 33 -21.14 2.20 17.03
N ASP A 34 -21.74 1.03 17.02
CA ASP A 34 -21.18 -0.16 17.63
C ASP A 34 -20.79 -1.19 16.57
N LEU A 35 -19.47 -1.34 16.39
CA LEU A 35 -18.90 -2.36 15.55
C LEU A 35 -18.58 -3.59 16.39
N VAL A 36 -19.47 -4.54 16.39
CA VAL A 36 -19.33 -5.79 17.15
C VAL A 36 -18.77 -6.87 16.25
N SER A 37 -17.63 -7.43 16.62
CA SER A 37 -17.04 -8.55 15.90
C SER A 37 -17.79 -9.84 16.21
N SER A 38 -18.08 -10.63 15.17
CA SER A 38 -18.49 -12.02 15.36
C SER A 38 -17.34 -12.82 16.00
N PRO A 39 -17.57 -13.52 17.14
CA PRO A 39 -16.50 -14.25 17.82
C PRO A 39 -15.79 -15.29 16.96
N GLU A 40 -16.48 -15.89 15.99
CA GLU A 40 -15.91 -16.92 15.11
C GLU A 40 -14.86 -16.35 14.15
N VAL A 41 -14.99 -15.07 13.77
CA VAL A 41 -14.12 -14.40 12.80
C VAL A 41 -13.31 -13.26 13.41
N ALA A 42 -13.47 -13.01 14.71
CA ALA A 42 -12.68 -12.03 15.45
C ALA A 42 -11.19 -12.40 15.45
N GLU A 43 -10.35 -11.42 15.15
CA GLU A 43 -8.89 -11.59 15.03
C GLU A 43 -8.13 -10.54 15.84
N ASN A 44 -6.80 -10.59 15.74
CA ASN A 44 -5.87 -9.62 16.34
C ASN A 44 -4.66 -9.37 15.41
N PHE A 45 -3.90 -10.43 15.07
CA PHE A 45 -2.79 -10.37 14.13
C PHE A 45 -2.62 -11.72 13.41
N ARG A 46 -1.80 -11.71 12.34
CA ARG A 46 -1.32 -12.92 11.66
C ARG A 46 0.16 -12.77 11.33
N LEU A 47 0.90 -13.88 11.31
CA LEU A 47 2.27 -13.94 10.83
C LEU A 47 2.32 -14.96 9.69
N LEU A 48 2.90 -14.59 8.56
CA LEU A 48 3.16 -15.53 7.46
C LEU A 48 4.63 -15.99 7.50
N MET A 49 4.82 -17.29 7.54
CA MET A 49 6.13 -17.94 7.55
C MET A 49 6.17 -18.97 6.41
N PRO A 50 6.19 -18.54 5.14
CA PRO A 50 6.00 -19.45 4.03
C PRO A 50 7.14 -20.45 3.91
N ALA A 51 6.82 -21.67 3.50
CA ALA A 51 7.76 -22.72 3.14
C ALA A 51 7.43 -23.24 1.73
N ALA A 52 8.39 -23.86 1.07
CA ALA A 52 8.19 -24.36 -0.30
C ALA A 52 7.00 -25.33 -0.41
N GLU A 53 6.84 -26.17 0.61
CA GLU A 53 5.75 -27.15 0.71
C GLU A 53 4.45 -26.57 1.27
N ASP A 54 4.49 -25.36 1.86
CA ASP A 54 3.33 -24.69 2.43
C ASP A 54 3.49 -23.16 2.32
N PRO A 55 3.18 -22.55 1.17
CA PRO A 55 3.29 -21.12 0.97
C PRO A 55 2.30 -20.29 1.81
N ARG A 56 1.33 -20.92 2.45
CA ARG A 56 0.32 -20.29 3.33
C ARG A 56 0.47 -20.70 4.79
N LYS A 57 1.67 -21.03 5.23
CA LYS A 57 1.94 -21.36 6.64
C LYS A 57 1.79 -20.12 7.52
N PHE A 58 0.64 -20.00 8.16
CA PHE A 58 0.31 -18.90 9.06
C PHE A 58 0.44 -19.29 10.53
N VAL A 59 0.82 -18.30 11.33
CA VAL A 59 0.57 -18.25 12.77
C VAL A 59 -0.57 -17.27 12.97
N TYR A 60 -1.75 -17.75 13.34
CA TYR A 60 -2.90 -16.89 13.65
C TYR A 60 -2.86 -16.47 15.12
N GLY A 61 -2.79 -15.17 15.40
CA GLY A 61 -2.82 -14.63 16.75
C GLY A 61 -4.10 -15.00 17.51
N LYS A 62 -5.22 -15.11 16.81
CA LYS A 62 -6.52 -15.52 17.37
C LYS A 62 -6.52 -16.93 17.96
N ASP A 63 -5.56 -17.78 17.62
CA ASP A 63 -5.41 -19.13 18.10
C ASP A 63 -4.31 -19.25 19.18
N GLN A 64 -3.55 -18.17 19.39
CA GLN A 64 -2.50 -18.13 20.42
C GLN A 64 -3.08 -17.68 21.77
N ARG A 65 -2.49 -18.20 22.84
CA ARG A 65 -2.90 -17.82 24.20
C ARG A 65 -2.30 -16.47 24.56
N LEU A 66 -3.16 -15.54 24.99
CA LEU A 66 -2.72 -14.29 25.61
C LEU A 66 -2.07 -14.62 26.96
N THR A 67 -0.84 -14.17 27.16
CA THR A 67 -0.03 -14.55 28.34
C THR A 67 -0.11 -13.49 29.44
N ARG A 68 -0.14 -12.24 29.08
CA ARG A 68 -0.11 -11.12 30.00
C ARG A 68 -0.85 -9.90 29.45
N VAL A 69 -1.39 -9.10 30.36
CA VAL A 69 -2.06 -7.82 30.06
C VAL A 69 -1.53 -6.77 31.02
N LYS A 70 -1.12 -5.62 30.47
CA LYS A 70 -0.91 -4.40 31.24
C LYS A 70 -1.96 -3.39 30.86
N ARG A 71 -2.56 -2.73 31.83
CA ARG A 71 -3.62 -1.75 31.59
C ARG A 71 -3.46 -0.54 32.50
N THR A 72 -3.64 0.64 31.93
CA THR A 72 -3.87 1.91 32.61
C THR A 72 -5.23 2.48 32.19
N GLU A 73 -5.56 3.68 32.61
CA GLU A 73 -6.78 4.37 32.15
C GLU A 73 -6.74 4.73 30.64
N LYS A 74 -5.56 4.94 30.09
CA LYS A 74 -5.36 5.42 28.69
C LYS A 74 -4.72 4.42 27.77
N GLU A 75 -4.16 3.33 28.31
CA GLU A 75 -3.33 2.40 27.56
C GLU A 75 -3.60 0.96 27.96
N LEU A 76 -3.55 0.09 26.97
CA LEU A 76 -3.61 -1.35 27.12
C LEU A 76 -2.46 -1.98 26.36
N THR A 77 -1.75 -2.94 26.95
CA THR A 77 -0.74 -3.74 26.27
C THR A 77 -1.06 -5.22 26.44
N LEU A 78 -1.17 -5.90 25.32
CA LEU A 78 -1.43 -7.33 25.20
C LEU A 78 -0.14 -8.04 24.81
N TYR A 79 0.20 -9.15 25.50
CA TYR A 79 1.43 -9.91 25.30
C TYR A 79 1.14 -11.36 24.95
N TRP A 80 1.82 -11.87 23.95
CA TRP A 80 1.89 -13.27 23.57
C TRP A 80 3.36 -13.69 23.64
N ASP A 81 3.79 -14.16 24.81
CA ASP A 81 5.21 -14.48 25.09
C ASP A 81 5.69 -15.76 24.40
N GLY A 82 4.80 -16.46 23.66
CA GLY A 82 5.14 -17.67 22.93
C GLY A 82 5.32 -18.94 23.80
N PRO A 83 5.77 -20.06 23.22
CA PRO A 83 5.92 -20.26 21.77
C PRO A 83 4.58 -20.22 21.03
N MET A 84 4.59 -19.72 19.81
CA MET A 84 3.40 -19.65 18.96
C MET A 84 3.31 -20.85 18.03
N ARG A 85 2.09 -21.33 17.75
CA ARG A 85 1.86 -22.46 16.86
C ARG A 85 1.35 -22.01 15.50
N ASP A 86 1.92 -22.60 14.45
CA ASP A 86 1.44 -22.41 13.08
C ASP A 86 0.19 -23.27 12.77
N THR A 87 -0.31 -23.14 11.55
CA THR A 87 -1.48 -23.88 11.05
C THR A 87 -1.30 -25.41 11.04
N ARG A 88 -0.07 -25.90 11.14
CA ARG A 88 0.28 -27.34 11.25
C ARG A 88 0.52 -27.77 12.69
N GLY A 89 0.42 -26.87 13.65
CA GLY A 89 0.64 -27.13 15.07
C GLY A 89 2.10 -27.08 15.50
N VAL A 90 3.03 -26.75 14.61
CA VAL A 90 4.45 -26.61 14.94
C VAL A 90 4.66 -25.36 15.78
N ALA A 91 5.44 -25.50 16.86
CA ALA A 91 5.74 -24.40 17.77
C ALA A 91 6.98 -23.63 17.33
N HIS A 92 6.86 -22.31 17.28
CA HIS A 92 7.94 -21.39 16.94
C HIS A 92 8.23 -20.47 18.12
N ALA A 93 9.52 -20.26 18.42
CA ALA A 93 9.97 -19.35 19.47
C ALA A 93 9.76 -17.88 19.00
N ILE A 94 8.53 -17.44 18.96
CA ILE A 94 8.11 -16.11 18.56
C ILE A 94 7.30 -15.52 19.69
N SER A 95 7.54 -14.24 19.99
CA SER A 95 6.71 -13.43 20.88
C SER A 95 6.24 -12.16 20.18
N THR A 96 5.06 -11.67 20.58
CA THR A 96 4.50 -10.43 20.06
C THR A 96 3.89 -9.59 21.16
N THR A 97 3.85 -8.28 20.91
CA THR A 97 3.18 -7.32 21.79
C THR A 97 2.31 -6.40 20.95
N MET A 98 1.11 -6.13 21.43
CA MET A 98 0.21 -5.14 20.84
C MET A 98 -0.12 -4.09 21.90
N GLY A 99 0.29 -2.84 21.62
CA GLY A 99 -0.07 -1.68 22.43
C GLY A 99 -1.28 -0.98 21.82
N VAL A 100 -2.22 -0.54 22.68
CA VAL A 100 -3.37 0.27 22.28
C VAL A 100 -3.47 1.45 23.22
N ARG A 101 -3.54 2.67 22.70
CA ARG A 101 -3.64 3.88 23.50
C ARG A 101 -4.56 4.92 22.88
N PHE A 102 -5.12 5.78 23.72
CA PHE A 102 -5.81 6.98 23.27
C PHE A 102 -4.82 8.13 23.06
N GLN A 103 -4.91 8.79 21.91
CA GLN A 103 -4.13 9.97 21.57
C GLN A 103 -5.05 11.03 20.95
N GLY A 104 -5.44 12.03 21.74
CA GLY A 104 -6.47 12.99 21.32
C GLY A 104 -7.79 12.29 21.02
N GLU A 105 -8.31 12.49 19.82
CA GLU A 105 -9.52 11.84 19.31
C GLU A 105 -9.26 10.50 18.62
N SER A 106 -8.03 10.02 18.65
CA SER A 106 -7.62 8.79 17.95
C SER A 106 -7.37 7.64 18.93
N VAL A 107 -7.51 6.43 18.41
CA VAL A 107 -6.97 5.19 18.97
C VAL A 107 -5.72 4.83 18.17
N VAL A 108 -4.60 4.62 18.84
CA VAL A 108 -3.33 4.22 18.20
C VAL A 108 -3.01 2.80 18.61
N ILE A 109 -2.70 1.98 17.61
CA ILE A 109 -2.30 0.58 17.79
C ILE A 109 -0.86 0.44 17.34
N ASP A 110 0.00 0.00 18.26
CA ASP A 110 1.40 -0.36 18.02
C ASP A 110 1.55 -1.88 18.04
N PHE A 111 2.52 -2.39 17.32
CA PHE A 111 2.82 -3.82 17.28
C PHE A 111 4.32 -4.08 17.23
N SER A 112 4.78 -5.04 18.02
CA SER A 112 6.15 -5.52 17.96
C SER A 112 6.22 -7.04 17.95
N LEU A 113 7.29 -7.57 17.36
CA LEU A 113 7.55 -8.99 17.21
C LEU A 113 9.03 -9.26 17.48
N SER A 114 9.32 -10.31 18.24
CA SER A 114 10.67 -10.88 18.38
C SER A 114 10.67 -12.31 17.83
N ASN A 115 11.54 -12.55 16.84
CA ASN A 115 11.65 -13.85 16.16
C ASN A 115 12.89 -14.61 16.63
N SER A 116 12.75 -15.40 17.66
CA SER A 116 13.79 -16.34 18.12
C SER A 116 13.64 -17.75 17.51
N SER A 117 12.79 -17.91 16.50
CA SER A 117 12.63 -19.18 15.79
C SER A 117 13.76 -19.42 14.79
N LYS A 118 13.73 -20.57 14.11
CA LYS A 118 14.69 -20.93 13.06
C LYS A 118 14.26 -20.45 11.66
N GLU A 119 13.07 -19.89 11.54
CA GLU A 119 12.44 -19.53 10.27
C GLU A 119 12.20 -18.02 10.19
N LYS A 120 12.20 -17.49 8.98
CA LYS A 120 11.88 -16.08 8.72
C LYS A 120 10.37 -15.84 8.86
N VAL A 121 9.98 -14.76 9.52
CA VAL A 121 8.64 -14.20 9.45
C VAL A 121 8.60 -13.23 8.28
N GLN A 122 7.92 -13.59 7.21
CA GLN A 122 7.91 -12.80 5.98
C GLN A 122 6.92 -11.65 6.05
N GLU A 123 5.71 -11.94 6.55
CA GLU A 123 4.65 -10.94 6.64
C GLU A 123 4.12 -10.84 8.06
N VAL A 124 3.78 -9.62 8.46
CA VAL A 124 3.12 -9.30 9.73
C VAL A 124 1.84 -8.53 9.42
N TRP A 125 0.71 -9.11 9.77
CA TRP A 125 -0.63 -8.58 9.52
C TRP A 125 -1.20 -8.02 10.82
N TYR A 126 -1.23 -6.71 10.98
CA TYR A 126 -1.81 -6.04 12.14
C TYR A 126 -2.26 -4.60 11.80
N PRO A 127 -3.28 -4.08 12.48
CA PRO A 127 -4.25 -4.86 13.21
C PRO A 127 -5.03 -5.76 12.27
N SER A 128 -5.48 -6.91 12.78
CA SER A 128 -6.47 -7.73 12.11
C SER A 128 -7.83 -7.44 12.76
N LEU A 129 -8.66 -6.73 12.04
CA LEU A 129 -10.03 -6.37 12.45
C LEU A 129 -10.99 -7.35 11.80
N GLY A 130 -11.18 -8.51 12.42
CA GLY A 130 -11.98 -9.59 11.86
C GLY A 130 -13.45 -9.48 12.25
N GLY A 131 -14.35 -9.65 11.28
CA GLY A 131 -15.79 -9.78 11.51
C GLY A 131 -16.47 -8.58 12.13
N LEU A 132 -16.00 -7.37 11.82
CA LEU A 132 -16.71 -6.17 12.21
C LEU A 132 -18.05 -6.11 11.46
N LEU A 133 -19.12 -5.90 12.19
CA LEU A 133 -20.44 -5.77 11.61
C LEU A 133 -20.54 -4.53 10.74
N GLN A 134 -21.45 -4.57 9.80
CA GLN A 134 -21.74 -3.44 8.94
C GLN A 134 -22.09 -2.21 9.78
N PHE A 135 -21.46 -1.13 9.41
CA PHE A 135 -21.54 0.15 10.06
C PHE A 135 -22.84 0.88 9.68
N GLY A 136 -23.75 0.97 10.61
CA GLY A 136 -25.01 1.72 10.51
C GLY A 136 -26.29 0.90 10.59
N PRO A 137 -27.44 1.56 10.49
CA PRO A 137 -28.76 0.93 10.59
C PRO A 137 -28.98 -0.12 9.50
N GLU A 138 -29.85 -1.09 9.79
CA GLU A 138 -30.31 -2.07 8.83
C GLU A 138 -30.90 -1.37 7.59
N GLY A 139 -30.52 -1.87 6.39
CA GLY A 139 -30.95 -1.29 5.13
C GLY A 139 -30.06 -0.15 4.60
N THR A 140 -29.14 0.39 5.41
CA THR A 140 -28.11 1.32 4.92
C THR A 140 -26.84 0.56 4.50
N ARG A 141 -26.01 1.17 3.64
CA ARG A 141 -24.77 0.57 3.18
C ARG A 141 -23.58 1.40 3.59
N SER A 142 -22.63 0.78 4.25
CA SER A 142 -21.29 1.34 4.39
C SER A 142 -20.54 1.33 3.06
N GLN A 143 -19.64 2.27 2.90
CA GLN A 143 -18.71 2.36 1.76
C GLN A 143 -17.30 2.19 2.29
N THR A 144 -16.50 1.42 1.56
CA THR A 144 -15.07 1.27 1.84
C THR A 144 -14.28 2.00 0.76
N THR A 145 -13.40 2.91 1.14
CA THR A 145 -12.49 3.60 0.25
C THR A 145 -11.07 3.25 0.63
N LEU A 146 -10.36 2.52 -0.24
CA LEU A 146 -8.97 2.10 -0.02
C LEU A 146 -8.02 3.13 -0.60
N ASN A 147 -7.03 3.54 0.20
CA ASN A 147 -5.88 4.35 -0.23
C ASN A 147 -6.28 5.50 -1.18
N PRO A 148 -7.18 6.42 -0.75
CA PRO A 148 -7.65 7.52 -1.62
C PRO A 148 -6.54 8.53 -1.90
N PRO A 149 -6.74 9.41 -2.90
CA PRO A 149 -6.84 9.15 -4.32
C PRO A 149 -5.46 8.95 -4.95
N PRO A 150 -5.31 8.80 -6.27
CA PRO A 150 -6.17 9.36 -7.31
C PRO A 150 -7.18 8.38 -7.91
N ASN A 151 -6.99 7.10 -7.69
CA ASN A 151 -7.88 6.08 -8.26
C ASN A 151 -8.84 5.59 -7.17
N ASN A 152 -9.86 6.38 -6.86
CA ASN A 152 -10.92 6.01 -5.92
C ASN A 152 -11.52 4.65 -6.25
N LYS A 153 -10.97 3.60 -5.70
CA LYS A 153 -11.66 2.32 -5.68
C LYS A 153 -12.68 2.38 -4.56
N ARG A 154 -13.84 2.93 -4.86
CA ARG A 154 -15.01 2.87 -3.97
C ARG A 154 -15.69 1.54 -4.20
N PHE A 155 -15.67 0.71 -3.19
CA PHE A 155 -16.36 -0.57 -3.25
C PHE A 155 -17.77 -0.37 -2.68
N ARG A 156 -18.76 -0.56 -3.52
CA ARG A 156 -20.17 -0.56 -3.16
C ARG A 156 -20.78 -1.97 -3.25
N THR A 157 -19.97 -2.92 -3.65
CA THR A 157 -20.44 -4.30 -3.79
C THR A 157 -20.32 -5.01 -2.44
N PRO A 158 -21.38 -5.67 -1.98
CA PRO A 158 -21.40 -6.34 -0.68
C PRO A 158 -20.56 -7.62 -0.62
N PHE A 159 -19.82 -7.93 -1.67
CA PHE A 159 -19.02 -9.15 -1.77
C PHE A 159 -17.70 -8.84 -2.45
N GLY A 160 -16.63 -9.29 -1.88
CA GLY A 160 -15.35 -9.28 -2.55
C GLY A 160 -14.18 -9.02 -1.64
N GLN A 161 -13.05 -9.41 -2.17
CA GLN A 161 -11.74 -9.16 -1.62
C GLN A 161 -11.17 -7.95 -2.32
N HIS A 162 -10.76 -6.97 -1.53
CA HIS A 162 -10.19 -5.72 -2.03
C HIS A 162 -8.83 -5.49 -1.41
N SER A 163 -7.85 -5.14 -2.23
CA SER A 163 -6.51 -4.81 -1.76
C SER A 163 -5.93 -3.61 -2.48
N SER A 164 -5.10 -2.86 -1.80
CA SER A 164 -4.36 -1.73 -2.36
C SER A 164 -3.02 -1.57 -1.64
N GLY A 165 -1.94 -1.45 -2.40
CA GLY A 165 -0.59 -1.25 -1.87
C GLY A 165 -0.27 0.22 -1.60
N TYR A 166 0.63 0.47 -0.67
CA TYR A 166 1.25 1.75 -0.37
C TYR A 166 2.76 1.49 -0.12
N PRO A 167 3.70 2.33 -0.58
CA PRO A 167 3.50 3.60 -1.27
C PRO A 167 3.07 3.46 -2.74
N GLY A 168 2.56 4.56 -3.26
CA GLY A 168 2.11 4.72 -4.64
C GLY A 168 1.57 6.14 -4.81
N GLN A 169 0.73 6.35 -5.79
CA GLN A 169 0.04 7.64 -5.98
C GLN A 169 -1.19 7.78 -5.07
N ASN A 170 -1.11 7.30 -3.83
CA ASN A 170 -2.23 7.16 -2.92
C ASN A 170 -1.83 7.50 -1.48
N MET A 171 -2.82 7.65 -0.61
CA MET A 171 -2.64 7.89 0.82
C MET A 171 -2.65 6.58 1.62
N SER A 172 -1.91 6.52 2.72
CA SER A 172 -1.74 5.33 3.56
C SER A 172 -2.89 5.13 4.53
N PHE A 173 -4.14 5.10 4.03
CA PHE A 173 -5.29 4.81 4.88
C PHE A 173 -6.47 4.18 4.13
N VAL A 174 -7.39 3.65 4.89
CA VAL A 174 -8.70 3.18 4.47
C VAL A 174 -9.76 3.96 5.21
N GLU A 175 -10.84 4.21 4.53
CA GLU A 175 -12.04 4.81 5.09
C GLU A 175 -13.21 3.85 4.98
N LEU A 176 -13.85 3.56 6.13
CA LEU A 176 -15.16 2.93 6.19
C LEU A 176 -16.16 4.01 6.56
N ASN A 177 -17.14 4.31 5.70
CA ASN A 177 -18.14 5.32 6.02
C ASN A 177 -19.56 4.88 5.69
N ASN A 178 -20.52 5.41 6.43
CA ASN A 178 -21.93 5.29 6.11
C ASN A 178 -22.47 6.69 5.74
N PRO A 179 -22.77 6.93 4.44
CA PRO A 179 -23.27 8.24 4.00
C PRO A 179 -24.60 8.66 4.67
N SER A 180 -25.45 7.68 5.04
CA SER A 180 -26.74 7.97 5.68
C SER A 180 -26.58 8.51 7.11
N LEU A 181 -25.45 8.21 7.76
CA LEU A 181 -25.11 8.70 9.09
C LEU A 181 -24.17 9.90 9.04
N ASN A 182 -23.66 10.28 7.86
CA ASN A 182 -22.59 11.24 7.69
C ASN A 182 -21.40 10.96 8.62
N ARG A 183 -21.06 9.68 8.81
CA ARG A 183 -20.06 9.24 9.78
C ARG A 183 -19.11 8.24 9.15
N GLY A 184 -17.82 8.36 9.46
CA GLY A 184 -16.76 7.52 8.95
C GLY A 184 -15.78 7.04 10.00
N LEU A 185 -15.04 5.98 9.68
CA LEU A 185 -13.93 5.43 10.44
C LEU A 185 -12.67 5.44 9.58
N TYR A 186 -11.74 6.28 9.93
CA TYR A 186 -10.39 6.30 9.41
C TYR A 186 -9.56 5.14 10.00
N ILE A 187 -8.82 4.42 9.15
CA ILE A 187 -7.86 3.38 9.53
C ILE A 187 -6.59 3.62 8.73
N GLY A 188 -5.56 4.20 9.34
CA GLY A 188 -4.35 4.61 8.63
C GLY A 188 -3.06 4.13 9.27
N ALA A 189 -2.07 3.75 8.46
CA ALA A 189 -0.73 3.46 8.91
C ALA A 189 0.10 4.75 8.91
N HIS A 190 0.48 5.22 10.07
CA HIS A 190 1.28 6.43 10.29
C HIS A 190 2.78 6.09 10.31
N ASP A 191 3.27 5.53 9.21
CA ASP A 191 4.67 5.16 9.05
C ASP A 191 5.52 6.37 8.63
N ARG A 192 6.53 6.70 9.43
CA ARG A 192 7.50 7.77 9.11
C ARG A 192 8.45 7.41 7.98
N VAL A 193 8.53 6.12 7.67
CA VAL A 193 9.24 5.59 6.52
C VAL A 193 8.20 4.96 5.59
N ALA A 194 8.18 5.35 4.33
CA ALA A 194 7.20 4.85 3.37
C ALA A 194 7.49 3.38 2.97
N ARG A 195 7.53 2.48 3.96
CA ARG A 195 7.72 1.04 3.72
C ARG A 195 6.50 0.46 3.00
N TYR A 196 6.74 -0.49 2.13
CA TYR A 196 5.64 -1.16 1.44
C TYR A 196 4.73 -1.89 2.43
N LYS A 197 3.43 -1.69 2.27
CA LYS A 197 2.36 -2.35 3.00
C LYS A 197 1.13 -2.48 2.12
N MET A 198 0.28 -3.45 2.44
CA MET A 198 -0.96 -3.68 1.72
C MET A 198 -2.14 -3.54 2.66
N PHE A 199 -3.14 -2.79 2.23
CA PHE A 199 -4.45 -2.74 2.85
C PHE A 199 -5.31 -3.80 2.18
N TYR A 200 -5.83 -4.70 2.97
CA TYR A 200 -6.59 -5.86 2.52
C TYR A 200 -7.92 -5.91 3.25
N PHE A 201 -9.01 -5.89 2.51
CA PHE A 201 -10.35 -5.89 3.07
C PHE A 201 -11.20 -6.95 2.40
N LEU A 202 -12.00 -7.61 3.20
CA LEU A 202 -12.91 -8.65 2.78
C LEU A 202 -14.29 -8.35 3.33
N GLU A 203 -15.27 -8.15 2.46
CA GLU A 203 -16.67 -8.10 2.81
C GLU A 203 -17.29 -9.48 2.61
N ARG A 204 -17.97 -9.99 3.63
CA ARG A 204 -18.64 -11.29 3.64
C ARG A 204 -20.10 -11.14 4.00
N GLY A 205 -20.94 -12.04 3.48
CA GLY A 205 -22.33 -12.13 3.85
C GLY A 205 -23.28 -11.48 2.84
N THR A 206 -24.57 -11.70 3.06
CA THR A 206 -25.65 -11.05 2.29
C THR A 206 -26.29 -9.97 3.13
N ALA A 207 -26.69 -8.86 2.52
CA ALA A 207 -27.54 -7.91 3.21
C ALA A 207 -28.72 -8.65 3.88
N PRO A 208 -29.11 -8.31 5.12
CA PRO A 208 -28.68 -7.11 5.89
C PRO A 208 -27.46 -7.30 6.80
N ARG A 209 -26.81 -8.44 6.82
CA ARG A 209 -25.70 -8.76 7.75
C ARG A 209 -24.41 -9.12 7.00
N SER A 210 -23.84 -8.15 6.30
CA SER A 210 -22.45 -8.28 5.87
C SER A 210 -21.51 -7.96 7.04
N ASP A 211 -20.44 -8.73 7.17
CA ASP A 211 -19.31 -8.39 8.01
C ASP A 211 -18.13 -7.89 7.17
N VAL A 212 -17.30 -7.04 7.75
CA VAL A 212 -16.08 -6.55 7.15
C VAL A 212 -14.91 -7.04 7.98
N SER A 213 -13.94 -7.67 7.30
CA SER A 213 -12.65 -7.95 7.91
C SER A 213 -11.58 -7.14 7.19
N GLY A 214 -10.72 -6.49 7.97
CA GLY A 214 -9.65 -5.65 7.46
C GLY A 214 -8.30 -6.01 8.05
N TRP A 215 -7.26 -5.99 7.21
CA TRP A 215 -5.88 -6.25 7.60
C TRP A 215 -4.96 -5.24 6.97
N LEU A 216 -3.98 -4.76 7.74
CA LEU A 216 -2.81 -4.10 7.21
C LEU A 216 -1.68 -5.13 7.19
N VAL A 217 -1.13 -5.37 6.01
CA VAL A 217 -0.08 -6.36 5.78
C VAL A 217 1.24 -5.62 5.63
N HIS A 218 2.19 -5.93 6.48
CA HIS A 218 3.56 -5.42 6.45
C HIS A 218 4.51 -6.53 6.00
N TYR A 219 5.58 -6.17 5.29
CA TYR A 219 6.56 -7.10 4.71
C TYR A 219 7.95 -6.88 5.30
N PRO A 220 8.15 -7.13 6.61
CA PRO A 220 9.44 -6.87 7.27
C PRO A 220 10.49 -7.93 7.00
N PHE A 221 10.12 -9.12 6.55
CA PHE A 221 11.04 -10.24 6.32
C PHE A 221 11.97 -10.50 7.51
N VAL A 222 11.41 -10.60 8.73
CA VAL A 222 12.16 -10.70 9.99
C VAL A 222 12.93 -12.03 10.07
N PRO A 223 14.29 -12.02 9.97
CA PRO A 223 15.10 -13.22 10.08
C PRO A 223 15.07 -13.81 11.49
N PRO A 224 15.56 -15.06 11.67
CA PRO A 224 15.87 -15.61 13.00
C PRO A 224 16.76 -14.67 13.82
N GLY A 225 16.43 -14.50 15.10
CA GLY A 225 17.17 -13.67 16.04
C GLY A 225 16.93 -12.16 15.90
N GLN A 226 16.01 -11.73 15.04
CA GLN A 226 15.71 -10.31 14.81
C GLN A 226 14.35 -9.89 15.39
N GLU A 227 14.18 -8.60 15.52
CA GLU A 227 12.96 -7.96 16.00
C GLU A 227 12.34 -7.06 14.93
N PHE A 228 11.05 -6.81 15.05
CA PHE A 228 10.30 -5.90 14.19
C PHE A 228 9.43 -5.00 15.05
N GLU A 229 9.54 -3.72 14.80
CA GLU A 229 8.61 -2.72 15.29
C GLU A 229 7.78 -2.19 14.11
N GLY A 230 6.48 -2.35 14.22
CA GLY A 230 5.54 -1.95 13.19
C GLY A 230 5.21 -0.46 13.22
N ALA A 231 4.70 0.04 12.10
CA ALA A 231 4.20 1.39 12.05
C ALA A 231 2.95 1.55 12.94
N PRO A 232 2.78 2.65 13.66
CA PRO A 232 1.54 2.92 14.38
C PRO A 232 0.34 2.93 13.43
N VAL A 233 -0.72 2.23 13.80
CA VAL A 233 -1.99 2.27 13.08
C VAL A 233 -3.00 3.09 13.87
N VAL A 234 -3.58 4.08 13.21
CA VAL A 234 -4.51 5.04 13.81
C VAL A 234 -5.92 4.72 13.37
N LEU A 235 -6.81 4.59 14.35
CA LEU A 235 -8.27 4.50 14.15
C LEU A 235 -8.89 5.79 14.66
N GLN A 236 -9.77 6.40 13.87
CA GLN A 236 -10.50 7.60 14.32
C GLN A 236 -11.86 7.69 13.63
N PHE A 237 -12.92 7.78 14.43
CA PHE A 237 -14.23 8.17 13.90
C PHE A 237 -14.26 9.67 13.63
N HIS A 238 -14.95 10.04 12.56
CA HIS A 238 -15.14 11.44 12.17
C HIS A 238 -16.45 11.63 11.41
N ASP A 239 -16.88 12.88 11.25
CA ASP A 239 -18.03 13.21 10.43
C ASP A 239 -17.59 13.34 8.96
N GLY A 240 -18.43 12.88 8.04
CA GLY A 240 -18.18 12.93 6.61
C GLY A 240 -17.63 11.66 5.98
N ASP A 241 -16.91 11.82 4.90
CA ASP A 241 -16.35 10.77 4.06
C ASP A 241 -14.79 10.76 4.09
N TRP A 242 -14.20 10.00 3.18
CA TRP A 242 -12.75 9.90 3.05
C TRP A 242 -12.01 11.23 2.81
N ILE A 243 -12.70 12.25 2.24
CA ILE A 243 -12.12 13.59 2.06
C ILE A 243 -11.96 14.26 3.43
N SER A 244 -12.96 14.09 4.29
CA SER A 244 -12.91 14.56 5.68
C SER A 244 -11.82 13.83 6.46
N ALA A 245 -11.73 12.50 6.34
CA ALA A 245 -10.66 11.68 6.89
C ALA A 245 -9.26 12.19 6.46
N GLY A 246 -9.10 12.41 5.16
CA GLY A 246 -7.87 12.96 4.61
C GLY A 246 -7.50 14.34 5.17
N LYS A 247 -8.47 15.22 5.32
CA LYS A 247 -8.26 16.59 5.83
C LYS A 247 -8.02 16.64 7.34
N LEU A 248 -8.78 15.86 8.10
CA LEU A 248 -8.81 15.96 9.56
C LEU A 248 -7.73 15.11 10.24
N VAL A 249 -7.37 13.95 9.65
CA VAL A 249 -6.47 12.98 10.29
C VAL A 249 -5.18 12.81 9.50
N TYR A 250 -5.27 12.42 8.22
CA TYR A 250 -4.09 12.07 7.45
C TYR A 250 -3.19 13.26 7.13
N ARG A 251 -3.77 14.36 6.62
CA ARG A 251 -3.01 15.53 6.19
C ARG A 251 -2.24 16.23 7.32
N PRO A 252 -2.80 16.47 8.52
CA PRO A 252 -2.05 17.02 9.64
C PRO A 252 -0.84 16.17 10.00
N TRP A 253 -1.02 14.88 10.17
CA TRP A 253 0.06 13.94 10.43
C TRP A 253 1.13 13.95 9.33
N PHE A 254 0.70 13.92 8.05
CA PHE A 254 1.62 13.91 6.92
C PHE A 254 2.48 15.17 6.86
N ILE A 255 1.88 16.34 7.08
CA ILE A 255 2.60 17.62 7.09
C ILE A 255 3.56 17.68 8.29
N GLU A 256 3.14 17.22 9.46
CA GLU A 256 4.01 17.18 10.66
C GLU A 256 5.22 16.24 10.43
N THR A 257 4.99 15.11 9.78
CA THR A 257 6.01 14.06 9.59
C THR A 257 7.00 14.38 8.47
N PHE A 258 6.49 14.84 7.31
CA PHE A 258 7.28 14.98 6.08
C PHE A 258 7.47 16.44 5.65
N GLY A 259 6.81 17.37 6.31
CA GLY A 259 6.74 18.75 5.88
C GLY A 259 5.78 18.97 4.71
N LEU A 260 5.45 20.23 4.45
CA LEU A 260 4.69 20.62 3.28
C LEU A 260 5.67 20.85 2.12
N LEU A 261 5.70 19.94 1.16
CA LEU A 261 6.43 20.15 -0.07
C LEU A 261 5.78 21.30 -0.85
N LYS A 262 6.50 22.40 -0.94
CA LYS A 262 6.14 23.51 -1.84
C LYS A 262 6.99 23.35 -3.08
N PRO A 263 6.43 23.43 -4.28
CA PRO A 263 7.24 23.54 -5.48
C PRO A 263 8.14 24.77 -5.34
N GLU A 264 9.44 24.60 -5.53
CA GLU A 264 10.40 25.71 -5.51
C GLU A 264 10.14 26.66 -6.70
N GLU A 265 9.74 26.09 -7.83
CA GLU A 265 9.52 26.78 -9.08
C GLU A 265 8.06 27.19 -9.28
N ASP A 266 7.83 28.47 -9.55
CA ASP A 266 6.49 28.99 -9.80
C ASP A 266 5.80 28.36 -11.01
N TRP A 267 6.56 27.95 -12.02
CA TRP A 267 6.00 27.30 -13.19
C TRP A 267 5.29 25.98 -12.86
N ILE A 268 5.76 25.21 -11.86
CA ILE A 268 5.10 23.98 -11.39
C ILE A 268 3.73 24.32 -10.79
N ARG A 269 3.66 25.38 -10.00
CA ARG A 269 2.41 25.81 -9.37
C ARG A 269 1.40 26.40 -10.37
N GLN A 270 1.89 27.02 -11.43
CA GLN A 270 1.07 27.65 -12.47
C GLN A 270 0.66 26.71 -13.60
N ASN A 271 1.31 25.52 -13.71
CA ASN A 271 1.00 24.53 -14.73
C ASN A 271 0.15 23.42 -14.16
N SER A 272 -1.14 23.45 -14.45
CA SER A 272 -2.09 22.41 -14.03
C SER A 272 -2.09 21.19 -14.96
N PHE A 273 -1.54 21.32 -16.19
CA PHE A 273 -1.59 20.31 -17.22
C PHE A 273 -0.27 20.21 -17.96
N PHE A 274 0.01 19.01 -18.49
CA PHE A 274 1.16 18.73 -19.35
C PHE A 274 0.72 17.90 -20.54
N GLN A 275 1.48 17.99 -21.62
CA GLN A 275 1.35 17.10 -22.74
C GLN A 275 2.27 15.90 -22.49
N MET A 276 1.75 14.69 -22.61
CA MET A 276 2.55 13.46 -22.62
C MET A 276 2.55 12.89 -24.03
N ILE A 277 3.74 12.65 -24.56
CA ILE A 277 3.91 12.06 -25.88
C ILE A 277 4.82 10.83 -25.80
N MET A 278 4.32 9.73 -26.31
CA MET A 278 5.07 8.51 -26.49
C MET A 278 5.71 8.55 -27.90
N ILE A 279 7.02 8.81 -27.95
CA ILE A 279 7.72 8.97 -29.24
C ILE A 279 8.08 7.63 -29.88
N MET A 280 8.20 6.57 -29.09
CA MET A 280 8.30 5.20 -29.57
C MET A 280 7.48 4.27 -28.68
N LEU A 281 6.67 3.45 -29.31
CA LEU A 281 5.78 2.50 -28.63
C LEU A 281 6.54 1.26 -28.12
N PRO A 282 5.95 0.48 -27.20
CA PRO A 282 6.55 -0.77 -26.71
C PRO A 282 6.88 -1.76 -27.83
N GLU A 283 6.09 -1.78 -28.89
CA GLU A 283 6.28 -2.65 -30.05
C GLU A 283 7.41 -2.18 -30.99
N GLY A 284 8.05 -1.05 -30.66
CA GLY A 284 9.15 -0.49 -31.44
C GLY A 284 8.72 0.44 -32.59
N ASN A 285 7.43 0.76 -32.69
CA ASN A 285 6.94 1.72 -33.68
C ASN A 285 7.33 3.15 -33.29
N VAL A 286 8.02 3.83 -34.21
CA VAL A 286 8.43 5.22 -34.04
C VAL A 286 7.28 6.14 -34.46
N ASN A 287 6.75 6.91 -33.52
CA ASN A 287 5.74 7.94 -33.75
C ASN A 287 6.38 9.27 -34.12
N TYR A 288 7.46 9.64 -33.41
CA TYR A 288 8.20 10.88 -33.61
C TYR A 288 9.68 10.65 -33.34
N ARG A 289 10.51 11.52 -33.90
CA ARG A 289 11.95 11.53 -33.65
C ARG A 289 12.32 12.71 -32.74
N ILE A 290 13.45 12.61 -32.07
CA ILE A 290 13.98 13.64 -31.16
C ILE A 290 14.01 15.05 -31.80
N PRO A 291 14.45 15.25 -33.05
CA PRO A 291 14.42 16.57 -33.68
C PRO A 291 13.03 17.18 -33.86
N GLU A 292 11.96 16.38 -33.74
CA GLU A 292 10.58 16.86 -33.86
C GLU A 292 10.00 17.42 -32.54
N ILE A 293 10.68 17.17 -31.40
CA ILE A 293 10.22 17.61 -30.06
C ILE A 293 9.86 19.10 -30.02
N PRO A 294 10.65 20.04 -30.60
CA PRO A 294 10.27 21.46 -30.59
C PRO A 294 8.98 21.76 -31.36
N ARG A 295 8.65 20.99 -32.39
CA ARG A 295 7.39 21.10 -33.12
C ARG A 295 6.22 20.67 -32.19
N LEU A 296 6.39 19.52 -31.49
CA LEU A 296 5.39 19.01 -30.55
C LEU A 296 5.14 19.99 -29.39
N ALA A 297 6.20 20.64 -28.89
CA ALA A 297 6.09 21.68 -27.89
C ALA A 297 5.26 22.88 -28.40
N ARG A 298 5.51 23.35 -29.65
CA ARG A 298 4.69 24.42 -30.27
C ARG A 298 3.23 24.01 -30.42
N ASP A 299 2.98 22.77 -30.77
CA ASP A 299 1.61 22.27 -30.90
C ASP A 299 0.89 22.27 -29.55
N GLY A 300 1.55 21.84 -28.46
CA GLY A 300 1.01 21.92 -27.09
C GLY A 300 0.70 23.35 -26.65
N LEU A 301 1.54 24.32 -27.00
CA LEU A 301 1.33 25.74 -26.67
C LEU A 301 0.02 26.31 -27.24
N LYS A 302 -0.47 25.81 -28.38
CA LYS A 302 -1.77 26.21 -28.94
C LYS A 302 -2.94 25.96 -27.99
N TYR A 303 -2.74 25.03 -27.05
CA TYR A 303 -3.71 24.66 -26.02
C TYR A 303 -3.29 25.13 -24.61
N GLY A 304 -2.29 26.00 -24.52
CA GLY A 304 -1.81 26.54 -23.25
C GLY A 304 -0.92 25.60 -22.44
N LEU A 305 -0.46 24.48 -23.02
CA LEU A 305 0.39 23.50 -22.33
C LEU A 305 1.85 23.98 -22.36
N LYS A 306 2.41 24.24 -21.17
CA LYS A 306 3.77 24.78 -21.01
C LYS A 306 4.77 23.71 -20.51
N SER A 307 4.38 22.47 -20.52
CA SER A 307 5.27 21.36 -20.20
C SER A 307 4.95 20.13 -21.05
N LEU A 308 6.01 19.40 -21.42
CA LEU A 308 5.95 18.24 -22.30
C LEU A 308 6.75 17.09 -21.69
N GLN A 309 6.08 15.99 -21.41
CA GLN A 309 6.68 14.73 -21.01
C GLN A 309 6.96 13.87 -22.24
N ILE A 310 8.19 13.42 -22.38
CA ILE A 310 8.61 12.50 -23.43
C ILE A 310 8.71 11.10 -22.85
N ALA A 311 7.91 10.17 -23.36
CA ALA A 311 7.96 8.76 -23.05
C ALA A 311 8.45 7.94 -24.25
N GLY A 312 9.06 6.79 -23.97
CA GLY A 312 9.60 5.91 -25.03
C GLY A 312 10.81 6.51 -25.77
N TRP A 313 11.59 7.34 -25.09
CA TRP A 313 12.78 8.00 -25.66
C TRP A 313 14.04 7.13 -25.55
N GLN A 314 14.05 6.21 -24.59
CA GLN A 314 15.15 5.33 -24.26
C GLN A 314 15.23 4.12 -25.23
N PHE A 315 16.38 3.46 -25.22
CA PHE A 315 16.65 2.26 -25.97
C PHE A 315 15.53 1.21 -25.80
N GLY A 316 15.02 0.70 -26.93
CA GLY A 316 13.90 -0.25 -26.95
C GLY A 316 12.50 0.38 -26.96
N GLY A 317 12.34 1.67 -26.64
CA GLY A 317 11.06 2.36 -26.61
C GLY A 317 10.37 2.33 -25.24
N HIS A 318 9.10 2.72 -25.20
CA HIS A 318 8.34 2.77 -23.96
C HIS A 318 8.20 1.38 -23.35
N ASP A 319 8.41 1.29 -22.04
CA ASP A 319 8.36 0.06 -21.26
C ASP A 319 9.34 -1.04 -21.70
N ASN A 320 10.38 -0.69 -22.44
CA ASN A 320 11.46 -1.59 -22.82
C ASN A 320 12.84 -1.05 -22.48
N GLY A 321 13.84 -1.93 -22.43
CA GLY A 321 15.25 -1.59 -22.24
C GLY A 321 15.63 -1.04 -20.88
N TYR A 322 14.75 -1.12 -19.90
CA TYR A 322 15.07 -0.65 -18.55
C TYR A 322 16.21 -1.43 -17.91
N PRO A 323 17.14 -0.74 -17.24
CA PRO A 323 17.23 0.69 -17.00
C PRO A 323 18.15 1.45 -17.94
N TYR A 324 18.29 1.04 -19.20
CA TYR A 324 19.09 1.74 -20.20
C TYR A 324 18.43 3.04 -20.65
N TYR A 325 18.82 4.16 -20.04
CA TYR A 325 18.33 5.49 -20.38
C TYR A 325 19.25 6.19 -21.37
N GLU A 326 19.51 5.52 -22.50
CA GLU A 326 20.18 6.04 -23.67
C GLU A 326 19.16 6.30 -24.78
N PRO A 327 19.25 7.38 -25.54
CA PRO A 327 18.35 7.60 -26.67
C PRO A 327 18.41 6.43 -27.66
N ASP A 328 17.24 5.91 -28.06
CA ASP A 328 17.20 4.88 -29.09
C ASP A 328 17.74 5.44 -30.42
N PRO A 329 18.67 4.76 -31.08
CA PRO A 329 19.28 5.26 -32.34
C PRO A 329 18.25 5.54 -33.44
N ARG A 330 17.10 4.89 -33.42
CA ARG A 330 16.01 5.13 -34.38
C ARG A 330 15.35 6.49 -34.19
N LEU A 331 15.43 7.04 -32.97
CA LEU A 331 14.83 8.33 -32.60
C LEU A 331 15.83 9.49 -32.81
N GLY A 332 17.08 9.26 -32.56
CA GLY A 332 18.14 10.29 -32.61
C GLY A 332 19.24 10.04 -31.60
N THR A 333 19.98 11.08 -31.27
CA THR A 333 21.19 11.03 -30.45
C THR A 333 21.06 12.00 -29.24
N TRP A 334 21.99 11.90 -28.29
CA TRP A 334 22.17 12.91 -27.24
C TRP A 334 22.37 14.32 -27.79
N LYS A 335 23.10 14.44 -28.93
CA LYS A 335 23.30 15.75 -29.62
C LYS A 335 21.98 16.32 -30.12
N ASP A 336 21.07 15.47 -30.58
CA ASP A 336 19.73 15.90 -30.99
C ASP A 336 18.91 16.38 -29.83
N LEU A 337 18.97 15.69 -28.68
CA LEU A 337 18.33 16.16 -27.41
C LEU A 337 18.93 17.50 -26.97
N GLN A 338 20.26 17.62 -26.97
CA GLN A 338 20.95 18.87 -26.60
C GLN A 338 20.56 20.06 -27.48
N LYS A 339 20.13 19.83 -28.73
CA LYS A 339 19.62 20.85 -29.64
C LYS A 339 18.12 21.10 -29.44
N ALA A 340 17.31 20.06 -29.21
CA ALA A 340 15.86 20.16 -29.12
C ALA A 340 15.39 20.80 -27.81
N ILE A 341 16.01 20.46 -26.67
CA ILE A 341 15.62 20.95 -25.38
C ILE A 341 15.70 22.47 -25.24
N PRO A 342 16.83 23.14 -25.59
CA PRO A 342 16.89 24.61 -25.55
C PRO A 342 15.84 25.27 -26.43
N GLN A 343 15.55 24.75 -27.63
CA GLN A 343 14.50 25.29 -28.49
C GLN A 343 13.12 25.23 -27.84
N CYS A 344 12.83 24.20 -27.03
CA CYS A 344 11.60 24.12 -26.25
C CYS A 344 11.59 25.13 -25.10
N HIS A 345 12.72 25.30 -24.42
CA HIS A 345 12.88 26.28 -23.36
C HIS A 345 12.71 27.71 -23.86
N ASP A 346 13.22 28.03 -25.03
CA ASP A 346 13.05 29.34 -25.73
C ASP A 346 11.56 29.63 -26.03
N LEU A 347 10.78 28.57 -26.23
CA LEU A 347 9.32 28.64 -26.36
C LEU A 347 8.58 28.78 -25.02
N GLY A 348 9.29 28.72 -23.89
CA GLY A 348 8.72 28.68 -22.56
C GLY A 348 8.12 27.32 -22.15
N VAL A 349 8.49 26.24 -22.85
CA VAL A 349 8.01 24.89 -22.57
C VAL A 349 9.10 24.10 -21.84
N LYS A 350 8.76 23.55 -20.67
CA LYS A 350 9.63 22.66 -19.89
C LYS A 350 9.52 21.24 -20.43
N ILE A 351 10.68 20.58 -20.55
CA ILE A 351 10.77 19.18 -21.01
C ILE A 351 11.17 18.30 -19.84
N TYR A 352 10.51 17.16 -19.69
CA TYR A 352 10.92 16.09 -18.78
C TYR A 352 10.67 14.72 -19.41
N PHE A 353 11.41 13.75 -18.93
CA PHE A 353 11.44 12.41 -19.50
C PHE A 353 10.75 11.43 -18.57
N PHE A 354 9.99 10.52 -19.17
CA PHE A 354 9.49 9.37 -18.43
C PHE A 354 10.66 8.43 -18.13
N ALA A 355 10.79 8.01 -16.89
CA ALA A 355 11.72 7.01 -16.43
C ALA A 355 11.02 6.08 -15.42
N ASN A 356 11.34 4.80 -15.46
CA ASN A 356 10.84 3.80 -14.53
C ASN A 356 12.00 3.25 -13.71
N ILE A 357 11.93 3.42 -12.38
CA ILE A 357 12.98 2.96 -11.46
C ILE A 357 12.60 1.67 -10.71
N HIS A 358 11.42 1.10 -11.00
CA HIS A 358 10.90 -0.06 -10.30
C HIS A 358 11.06 -1.37 -11.03
N VAL A 359 11.34 -1.31 -12.32
CA VAL A 359 11.42 -2.51 -13.17
C VAL A 359 12.69 -2.52 -14.00
N ASN A 360 13.13 -3.71 -14.34
CA ASN A 360 14.23 -3.94 -15.29
C ASN A 360 13.84 -5.02 -16.29
N ASN A 361 14.43 -4.97 -17.47
CA ASN A 361 14.27 -5.99 -18.47
C ASN A 361 15.30 -7.11 -18.24
N LEU A 362 14.82 -8.36 -18.27
CA LEU A 362 15.64 -9.54 -18.02
C LEU A 362 16.59 -9.89 -19.16
N ASP A 363 16.35 -9.37 -20.35
CA ASP A 363 17.12 -9.60 -21.57
C ASP A 363 18.19 -8.53 -21.82
N THR A 364 18.58 -7.80 -20.79
CA THR A 364 19.67 -6.81 -20.86
C THR A 364 20.95 -7.37 -20.25
N GLU A 365 22.08 -6.98 -20.82
CA GLU A 365 23.41 -7.32 -20.29
C GLU A 365 23.56 -6.85 -18.83
N TRP A 366 23.05 -5.66 -18.52
CA TRP A 366 23.09 -5.12 -17.16
C TRP A 366 22.32 -5.98 -16.16
N TYR A 367 21.18 -6.54 -16.57
CA TYR A 367 20.46 -7.49 -15.72
C TYR A 367 21.34 -8.70 -15.38
N GLU A 368 21.95 -9.30 -16.38
CA GLU A 368 22.75 -10.50 -16.20
C GLU A 368 24.01 -10.27 -15.35
N THR A 369 24.60 -9.08 -15.44
CA THR A 369 25.89 -8.77 -14.79
C THR A 369 25.73 -8.12 -13.41
N GLU A 370 24.68 -7.33 -13.17
CA GLU A 370 24.59 -6.50 -11.97
C GLU A 370 23.26 -6.60 -11.22
N LEU A 371 22.13 -6.82 -11.92
CA LEU A 371 20.82 -6.65 -11.30
C LEU A 371 20.16 -7.96 -10.87
N ARG A 372 20.65 -9.11 -11.33
CA ARG A 372 20.05 -10.42 -11.04
C ARG A 372 19.89 -10.67 -9.55
N ASP A 373 20.88 -10.35 -8.74
CA ASP A 373 20.90 -10.61 -7.30
C ASP A 373 19.96 -9.68 -6.50
N TYR A 374 19.44 -8.64 -7.13
CA TYR A 374 18.50 -7.68 -6.52
C TYR A 374 17.04 -7.93 -6.90
N ASN A 375 16.78 -9.00 -7.65
CA ASN A 375 15.41 -9.33 -8.01
C ASN A 375 14.64 -9.99 -6.87
N TYR A 376 13.33 -9.79 -6.90
CA TYR A 376 12.45 -10.61 -6.09
C TYR A 376 12.41 -12.04 -6.62
N GLU A 377 12.61 -12.99 -5.74
CA GLU A 377 12.39 -14.39 -6.01
C GLU A 377 11.13 -14.88 -5.32
N LEU A 378 10.38 -15.71 -6.02
CA LEU A 378 9.32 -16.48 -5.40
C LEU A 378 9.93 -17.54 -4.49
N ILE A 379 9.18 -18.01 -3.50
CA ILE A 379 9.62 -19.08 -2.61
C ILE A 379 10.03 -20.37 -3.35
N THR A 380 9.61 -20.51 -4.58
CA THR A 380 9.98 -21.62 -5.49
C THR A 380 11.34 -21.42 -6.17
N GLY A 381 12.06 -20.35 -5.87
CA GLY A 381 13.33 -19.98 -6.50
C GLY A 381 13.21 -19.40 -7.91
N HIS A 382 12.01 -19.10 -8.36
CA HIS A 382 11.81 -18.45 -9.66
C HIS A 382 11.81 -16.94 -9.46
N ALA A 383 12.39 -16.21 -10.40
CA ALA A 383 12.30 -14.75 -10.41
C ALA A 383 10.83 -14.31 -10.43
N ALA A 384 10.46 -13.43 -9.51
CA ALA A 384 9.16 -12.80 -9.56
C ALA A 384 9.13 -11.80 -10.72
N TRP A 385 8.14 -11.93 -11.59
CA TRP A 385 7.89 -10.93 -12.62
C TRP A 385 6.50 -10.38 -12.47
N VAL A 386 6.38 -9.08 -12.65
CA VAL A 386 5.09 -8.42 -12.67
C VAL A 386 4.63 -8.42 -14.11
N ALA A 387 3.53 -9.09 -14.42
CA ALA A 387 2.79 -8.85 -15.64
C ALA A 387 2.24 -7.42 -15.53
N GLY A 388 3.12 -6.46 -15.72
CA GLY A 388 2.82 -5.05 -15.71
C GLY A 388 2.56 -4.60 -17.13
N TRP A 389 1.78 -3.67 -17.22
CA TRP A 389 1.52 -2.71 -18.27
C TRP A 389 2.53 -2.76 -19.42
N GLY A 390 2.08 -3.23 -20.58
CA GLY A 390 2.83 -3.07 -21.84
C GLY A 390 4.15 -3.79 -21.95
N MET A 391 4.52 -4.58 -20.98
CA MET A 391 5.81 -5.22 -20.90
C MET A 391 5.85 -6.51 -21.69
N GLY A 392 6.02 -6.42 -22.97
CA GLY A 392 6.28 -7.56 -23.84
C GLY A 392 5.18 -8.64 -23.87
N THR A 393 4.07 -8.41 -23.19
CA THR A 393 2.93 -9.32 -23.20
C THR A 393 2.05 -9.15 -24.43
N SER A 394 2.37 -8.17 -25.26
CA SER A 394 1.60 -7.86 -26.45
C SER A 394 1.64 -8.92 -27.54
N THR A 395 2.59 -9.87 -27.44
CA THR A 395 2.59 -11.02 -28.35
C THR A 395 2.91 -12.32 -27.61
N PRO A 396 2.11 -13.38 -27.78
CA PRO A 396 2.37 -14.69 -27.19
C PRO A 396 3.74 -15.30 -27.59
N ARG A 397 4.37 -14.79 -28.62
CA ARG A 397 5.69 -15.23 -29.09
C ARG A 397 6.84 -14.56 -28.37
N SER A 398 6.67 -13.37 -27.82
CA SER A 398 7.72 -12.69 -27.03
C SER A 398 7.76 -13.15 -25.56
N CYS A 399 6.69 -13.76 -25.08
CA CYS A 399 6.64 -14.35 -23.73
C CYS A 399 7.57 -15.56 -23.52
N SER A 400 8.07 -16.16 -24.60
CA SER A 400 8.87 -17.37 -24.46
C SER A 400 10.38 -17.14 -24.40
N THR A 401 10.90 -15.96 -24.74
CA THR A 401 12.35 -15.77 -24.86
C THR A 401 12.89 -14.36 -24.58
N SER A 402 12.08 -13.31 -24.42
CA SER A 402 12.64 -11.99 -24.22
C SER A 402 11.72 -11.05 -23.45
N SER A 403 12.28 -10.12 -22.77
CA SER A 403 11.63 -9.03 -21.99
C SER A 403 10.70 -9.48 -20.88
N ARG A 404 11.26 -10.05 -19.84
CA ARG A 404 10.60 -10.15 -18.54
C ARG A 404 11.03 -8.95 -17.72
N ALA A 405 10.07 -8.14 -17.29
CA ALA A 405 10.36 -7.07 -16.36
C ALA A 405 10.14 -7.54 -14.93
N ILE A 406 11.03 -7.19 -14.07
CA ILE A 406 10.96 -7.52 -12.66
C ILE A 406 11.00 -6.24 -11.84
N SER A 407 10.15 -6.19 -10.82
CA SER A 407 10.17 -5.13 -9.84
C SER A 407 11.43 -5.25 -8.99
N ILE A 408 12.22 -4.19 -8.93
CA ILE A 408 13.35 -4.07 -8.00
C ILE A 408 12.78 -3.51 -6.71
N GLY A 409 12.90 -4.27 -5.64
CA GLY A 409 12.56 -3.77 -4.30
C GLY A 409 13.52 -2.67 -3.87
N SER A 410 12.96 -1.59 -3.41
CA SER A 410 13.69 -0.53 -2.69
C SER A 410 13.74 -0.86 -1.21
#